data_410693f63d783f5a163a30c8e900a913
#
_entry.id   410693f63d783f5a163a30c8e900a913
#
_cell.length_a   1.000
_cell.length_b   1.000
_cell.length_c   1.000
_cell.angle_alpha   90.00
_cell.angle_beta   90.00
_cell.angle_gamma   90.00
#
_symmetry.space_group_name_H-M   'P 1'
#
loop_
_entity.id
_entity.type
_entity.pdbx_description
1 polymer ?
#
loop_
_entity_poly.entity_id
_entity_poly.type
_entity_poly.pdbx_seq_one_letter_code
_entity_poly.pdbx_strand_id
1 'polypeptide(L)'
;MNIFTKTLIKQHILFFLLIFCKSGYTDYSIGMGYDPKYSDSFSHFDYVNTTARKGGEIRLSAFGTFESLNPFLLKSLAPTGLTNLVFETLMERSLDEPSSSYGH
;
A
#
# COMPACT_ATOMS: atom_id res chain seq x y z
N MET A 1 -12.65 41.12 -32.34
CA MET A 1 -13.13 39.91 -31.62
C MET A 1 -13.89 40.40 -30.40
N ASN A 2 -15.22 40.24 -30.41
CA ASN A 2 -16.13 40.84 -29.44
C ASN A 2 -15.96 40.21 -28.04
N ILE A 3 -16.19 41.00 -26.99
CA ILE A 3 -16.11 40.58 -25.56
C ILE A 3 -16.96 39.33 -25.34
N PHE A 4 -18.09 39.23 -26.01
CA PHE A 4 -19.00 38.07 -25.94
C PHE A 4 -18.35 36.76 -26.41
N THR A 5 -17.59 36.83 -27.51
CA THR A 5 -16.88 35.64 -28.06
C THR A 5 -15.75 35.16 -27.12
N LYS A 6 -15.05 36.08 -26.46
CA LYS A 6 -13.99 35.77 -25.50
C LYS A 6 -14.54 35.09 -24.25
N THR A 7 -15.72 35.52 -23.77
CA THR A 7 -16.38 34.92 -22.61
C THR A 7 -16.87 33.50 -22.92
N LEU A 8 -17.49 33.30 -24.09
CA LEU A 8 -17.93 31.98 -24.54
C LEU A 8 -16.75 30.98 -24.66
N ILE A 9 -15.64 31.41 -25.25
CA ILE A 9 -14.45 30.58 -25.40
C ILE A 9 -13.87 30.20 -24.03
N LYS A 10 -13.79 31.15 -23.07
CA LYS A 10 -13.34 30.84 -21.71
C LYS A 10 -14.23 29.83 -21.00
N GLN A 11 -15.54 29.94 -21.20
CA GLN A 11 -16.53 29.04 -20.60
C GLN A 11 -16.42 27.61 -21.16
N HIS A 12 -16.18 27.48 -22.45
CA HIS A 12 -15.97 26.18 -23.10
C HIS A 12 -14.63 25.54 -22.71
N ILE A 13 -13.57 26.33 -22.57
CA ILE A 13 -12.27 25.85 -22.08
C ILE A 13 -12.37 25.36 -20.64
N LEU A 14 -13.05 26.09 -19.76
CA LEU A 14 -13.27 25.71 -18.37
C LEU A 14 -14.10 24.40 -18.28
N PHE A 15 -15.14 24.29 -19.10
CA PHE A 15 -15.97 23.09 -19.16
C PHE A 15 -15.19 21.86 -19.67
N PHE A 16 -14.33 22.08 -20.68
CA PHE A 16 -13.45 21.04 -21.22
C PHE A 16 -12.41 20.57 -20.21
N LEU A 17 -11.85 21.50 -19.42
CA LEU A 17 -10.89 21.21 -18.34
C LEU A 17 -11.51 20.34 -17.23
N LEU A 18 -12.78 20.60 -16.88
CA LEU A 18 -13.51 19.82 -15.87
C LEU A 18 -13.82 18.39 -16.32
N ILE A 19 -14.02 18.14 -17.62
CA ILE A 19 -14.26 16.80 -18.17
C ILE A 19 -12.97 15.97 -18.16
N PHE A 20 -11.80 16.59 -18.26
CA PHE A 20 -10.51 15.91 -18.23
C PHE A 20 -9.98 15.61 -16.81
N CYS A 21 -10.63 16.10 -15.76
CA CYS A 21 -10.32 15.74 -14.39
C CYS A 21 -10.81 14.30 -14.15
N LYS A 22 -10.09 13.33 -14.72
CA LYS A 22 -10.35 11.91 -14.44
C LYS A 22 -10.00 11.67 -12.97
N SER A 23 -10.95 11.12 -12.24
CA SER A 23 -10.70 10.55 -10.91
C SER A 23 -9.54 9.55 -11.04
N GLY A 24 -8.44 9.82 -10.37
CA GLY A 24 -7.36 8.85 -10.29
C GLY A 24 -7.91 7.62 -9.57
N TYR A 25 -7.95 6.49 -10.24
CA TYR A 25 -8.19 5.22 -9.59
C TYR A 25 -6.89 4.83 -8.90
N THR A 26 -6.93 4.63 -7.60
CA THR A 26 -5.84 4.03 -6.85
C THR A 26 -6.08 2.54 -6.80
N ASP A 27 -5.15 1.75 -7.33
CA ASP A 27 -5.20 0.32 -7.20
C ASP A 27 -4.86 -0.07 -5.76
N TYR A 28 -5.69 -0.88 -5.16
CA TYR A 28 -5.52 -1.43 -3.82
C TYR A 28 -4.50 -2.57 -3.77
N SER A 29 -4.25 -3.20 -4.90
CA SER A 29 -3.41 -4.39 -5.02
C SER A 29 -2.52 -4.34 -6.27
N ILE A 30 -1.38 -4.98 -6.17
CA ILE A 30 -0.43 -5.12 -7.28
C ILE A 30 -0.12 -6.61 -7.47
N GLY A 31 -0.39 -7.15 -8.66
CA GLY A 31 0.01 -8.48 -9.09
C GLY A 31 1.04 -8.41 -10.21
N MET A 32 2.04 -9.27 -10.21
CA MET A 32 3.03 -9.35 -11.28
C MET A 32 2.60 -10.35 -12.36
N GLY A 33 1.97 -9.84 -13.42
CA GLY A 33 1.60 -10.63 -14.61
C GLY A 33 0.30 -11.44 -14.49
N TYR A 34 -0.49 -11.19 -13.47
CA TYR A 34 -1.83 -11.78 -13.28
C TYR A 34 -2.71 -10.84 -12.44
N ASP A 35 -4.01 -11.06 -12.48
CA ASP A 35 -4.96 -10.31 -11.68
C ASP A 35 -4.93 -10.81 -10.22
N PRO A 36 -4.79 -9.91 -9.23
CA PRO A 36 -4.81 -10.28 -7.82
C PRO A 36 -6.10 -11.00 -7.41
N LYS A 37 -5.97 -11.99 -6.53
CA LYS A 37 -7.06 -12.86 -6.08
C LYS A 37 -8.11 -12.11 -5.26
N TYR A 38 -7.65 -11.20 -4.39
CA TYR A 38 -8.53 -10.51 -3.45
C TYR A 38 -9.01 -9.19 -4.03
N SER A 39 -10.30 -8.90 -3.86
CA SER A 39 -10.93 -7.64 -4.28
C SER A 39 -10.64 -6.51 -3.28
N ASP A 40 -10.90 -5.27 -3.69
CA ASP A 40 -10.71 -4.07 -2.87
C ASP A 40 -11.48 -4.08 -1.53
N SER A 41 -12.47 -4.95 -1.40
CA SER A 41 -13.31 -5.07 -0.21
C SER A 41 -12.96 -6.26 0.69
N PHE A 42 -11.85 -6.96 0.43
CA PHE A 42 -11.46 -8.08 1.27
C PHE A 42 -11.07 -7.59 2.68
N SER A 43 -11.36 -8.37 3.69
CA SER A 43 -11.10 -8.01 5.09
C SER A 43 -9.94 -8.81 5.70
N HIS A 44 -9.58 -9.92 5.12
CA HIS A 44 -8.49 -10.81 5.57
C HIS A 44 -8.13 -11.80 4.47
N PHE A 45 -6.91 -12.27 4.48
CA PHE A 45 -6.46 -13.35 3.61
C PHE A 45 -7.09 -14.69 4.01
N ASP A 46 -7.36 -15.57 3.06
CA ASP A 46 -8.02 -16.86 3.30
C ASP A 46 -7.29 -17.77 4.28
N TYR A 47 -5.98 -17.62 4.38
CA TYR A 47 -5.16 -18.39 5.33
C TYR A 47 -5.16 -17.82 6.76
N VAL A 48 -5.80 -16.68 7.01
CA VAL A 48 -5.85 -16.05 8.34
C VAL A 48 -7.04 -16.54 9.13
N ASN A 49 -6.79 -17.06 10.33
CA ASN A 49 -7.85 -17.40 11.27
C ASN A 49 -8.31 -16.18 12.07
N THR A 50 -9.44 -15.63 11.71
CA THR A 50 -10.03 -14.43 12.35
C THR A 50 -10.48 -14.67 13.80
N THR A 51 -10.67 -15.95 14.20
CA THR A 51 -11.06 -16.32 15.57
C THR A 51 -9.86 -16.72 16.44
N ALA A 52 -8.64 -16.58 15.93
CA ALA A 52 -7.44 -16.88 16.70
C ALA A 52 -7.33 -16.00 17.95
N ARG A 53 -6.92 -16.60 19.05
CA ARG A 53 -6.67 -15.85 20.29
C ARG A 53 -5.54 -14.86 20.08
N LYS A 54 -5.80 -13.60 20.42
CA LYS A 54 -4.76 -12.57 20.43
C LYS A 54 -3.97 -12.66 21.73
N GLY A 55 -2.64 -12.50 21.61
CA GLY A 55 -1.72 -12.49 22.75
C GLY A 55 -0.91 -13.78 22.86
N GLY A 56 -0.14 -13.88 23.93
CA GLY A 56 0.85 -14.91 24.13
C GLY A 56 2.27 -14.41 23.95
N GLU A 57 3.24 -15.31 24.04
CA GLU A 57 4.67 -15.03 23.87
C GLU A 57 5.24 -15.99 22.84
N ILE A 58 5.97 -15.44 21.87
CA ILE A 58 6.76 -16.22 20.93
C ILE A 58 8.24 -15.86 21.12
N ARG A 59 9.11 -16.86 21.26
CA ARG A 59 10.56 -16.69 21.38
C ARG A 59 11.23 -17.16 20.11
N LEU A 60 11.81 -16.21 19.39
CA LEU A 60 12.55 -16.46 18.16
C LEU A 60 14.03 -16.27 18.41
N SER A 61 14.85 -17.07 17.74
CA SER A 61 16.32 -16.90 17.75
C SER A 61 16.77 -16.20 16.49
N ALA A 62 17.78 -15.34 16.63
CA ALA A 62 18.46 -14.69 15.52
C ALA A 62 19.96 -14.72 15.76
N PHE A 63 20.73 -14.88 14.69
CA PHE A 63 22.18 -14.79 14.75
C PHE A 63 22.65 -13.34 14.58
N GLY A 64 23.67 -12.96 15.31
CA GLY A 64 24.30 -11.65 15.21
C GLY A 64 24.07 -10.76 16.41
N THR A 65 24.46 -9.51 16.25
CA THR A 65 24.31 -8.45 17.24
C THR A 65 23.62 -7.25 16.61
N PHE A 66 23.28 -6.26 17.39
CA PHE A 66 22.71 -5.02 16.89
C PHE A 66 23.37 -3.83 17.60
N GLU A 67 23.34 -2.68 16.97
CA GLU A 67 23.90 -1.42 17.46
C GLU A 67 22.82 -0.41 17.82
N SER A 68 21.65 -0.49 17.20
CA SER A 68 20.55 0.43 17.40
C SER A 68 19.20 -0.25 17.18
N LEU A 69 18.19 0.20 17.92
CA LEU A 69 16.78 -0.17 17.70
C LEU A 69 16.10 0.69 16.61
N ASN A 70 16.82 1.59 15.98
CA ASN A 70 16.30 2.37 14.85
C ASN A 70 16.75 1.73 13.52
N PRO A 71 15.86 1.06 12.77
CA PRO A 71 16.20 0.38 11.52
C PRO A 71 16.44 1.34 10.34
N PHE A 72 16.16 2.63 10.50
CA PHE A 72 16.29 3.64 9.46
C PHE A 72 17.64 4.37 9.46
N LEU A 73 18.55 3.99 10.34
CA LEU A 73 19.90 4.53 10.35
C LEU A 73 20.75 3.90 9.25
N LEU A 74 21.34 4.73 8.40
CA LEU A 74 22.13 4.29 7.23
C LEU A 74 23.40 3.50 7.56
N LYS A 75 23.97 3.68 8.76
CA LYS A 75 25.23 3.07 9.16
C LYS A 75 25.12 2.31 10.48
N SER A 76 23.98 1.74 10.76
CA SER A 76 23.74 1.01 11.99
C SER A 76 23.02 -0.31 11.69
N LEU A 77 23.36 -1.32 12.49
CA LEU A 77 22.74 -2.63 12.39
C LEU A 77 21.56 -2.71 13.37
N ALA A 78 20.36 -2.87 12.83
CA ALA A 78 19.17 -3.11 13.61
C ALA A 78 19.00 -4.61 13.94
N PRO A 79 18.31 -4.97 15.04
CA PRO A 79 18.05 -6.37 15.35
C PRO A 79 17.20 -7.04 14.27
N THR A 80 17.51 -8.29 13.98
CA THR A 80 16.72 -9.10 13.02
C THR A 80 15.26 -9.18 13.46
N GLY A 81 14.36 -8.97 12.53
CA GLY A 81 12.91 -9.02 12.77
C GLY A 81 12.28 -7.71 13.25
N LEU A 82 13.07 -6.73 13.69
CA LEU A 82 12.53 -5.46 14.17
C LEU A 82 11.65 -4.77 13.14
N THR A 83 12.11 -4.69 11.89
CA THR A 83 11.36 -4.03 10.80
C THR A 83 10.03 -4.71 10.53
N ASN A 84 9.99 -6.03 10.53
CA ASN A 84 8.80 -6.81 10.15
C ASN A 84 7.82 -7.05 11.30
N LEU A 85 8.27 -6.90 12.55
CA LEU A 85 7.44 -7.21 13.72
C LEU A 85 6.96 -5.97 14.48
N VAL A 86 7.60 -4.82 14.26
CA VAL A 86 7.32 -3.57 15.01
C VAL A 86 6.81 -2.46 14.10
N PHE A 87 7.23 -2.44 12.84
CA PHE A 87 6.84 -1.41 11.88
C PHE A 87 5.87 -1.99 10.85
N GLU A 88 4.80 -1.25 10.61
CA GLU A 88 3.86 -1.57 9.54
C GLU A 88 4.40 -1.13 8.18
N THR A 89 4.11 -1.91 7.17
CA THR A 89 4.41 -1.58 5.76
C THR A 89 3.16 -1.03 5.09
N LEU A 90 3.31 -0.26 4.02
CA LEU A 90 2.17 0.25 3.25
C LEU A 90 1.41 -0.86 2.51
N MET A 91 2.09 -1.96 2.24
CA MET A 91 1.52 -3.10 1.54
C MET A 91 1.98 -4.39 2.19
N GLU A 92 1.08 -5.37 2.24
CA GLU A 92 1.36 -6.72 2.74
C GLU A 92 1.37 -7.71 1.58
N ARG A 93 2.35 -8.61 1.59
CA ARG A 93 2.47 -9.65 0.58
C ARG A 93 1.53 -10.80 0.88
N SER A 94 0.76 -11.24 -0.11
CA SER A 94 -0.01 -12.47 0.00
C SER A 94 0.92 -13.70 0.02
N LEU A 95 0.63 -14.67 0.89
CA LEU A 95 1.36 -15.93 0.98
C LEU A 95 0.76 -17.05 0.12
N ASP A 96 -0.45 -16.87 -0.37
CA ASP A 96 -1.17 -17.82 -1.22
C ASP A 96 -1.17 -17.43 -2.71
N GLU A 97 -0.39 -16.41 -3.06
CA GLU A 97 -0.19 -15.96 -4.43
C GLU A 97 1.32 -15.84 -4.74
N PRO A 98 1.75 -16.09 -5.99
CA PRO A 98 3.18 -16.12 -6.30
C PRO A 98 3.86 -14.75 -6.14
N SER A 99 3.20 -13.66 -6.49
CA SER A 99 3.79 -12.32 -6.44
C SER A 99 2.72 -11.23 -6.45
N SER A 100 2.02 -11.06 -5.34
CA SER A 100 1.04 -10.00 -5.13
C SER A 100 1.27 -9.31 -3.80
N SER A 101 0.87 -8.04 -3.75
CA SER A 101 0.87 -7.22 -2.53
C SER A 101 -0.41 -6.40 -2.47
N TYR A 102 -0.93 -6.23 -1.27
CA TYR A 102 -2.19 -5.56 -0.98
C TYR A 102 -1.95 -4.40 -0.03
N GLY A 103 -2.63 -3.28 -0.27
CA GLY A 103 -2.62 -2.12 0.61
C GLY A 103 -3.33 -2.39 1.95
N HIS A 104 -2.93 -1.68 2.99
CA HIS A 104 -3.58 -1.64 4.30
C HIS A 104 -4.63 -0.55 4.38
#